data_17525415364b71f2cc7817804a008a91
#
_entry.id   17525415364b71f2cc7817804a008a91
#
_cell.length_a   1.000
_cell.length_b   1.000
_cell.length_c   1.000
_cell.angle_alpha   90.00
_cell.angle_beta   90.00
_cell.angle_gamma   90.00
#
_symmetry.space_group_name_H-M   'P 1'
#
loop_
_entity.id
_entity.type
_entity.pdbx_description
1 polymer ?
#
loop_
_entity_poly.entity_id
_entity_poly.type
_entity_poly.pdbx_seq_one_letter_code
_entity_poly.pdbx_strand_id
1 'polypeptide(L)'
;MHTSRLPAAASPSFTPSNPLSNPGFNPGRRSVLATALALPWLGLASAHAQEKSDKPDKPDKPTAAPIKLYQSTALTGPLGDLGSAMHQGALAAFTLINERGGVHGRPIELSTQDDGYEVARAKINIEQMMAQPDCFALFNCMGTAMIDAVLPQVLKTGVPLFAPFTGAQLARIKGARNVFNIRASYADEADKMVRHLATLGIKRISLVYQNNTFGKDVLAGVQEAMAQLKIVPVVTTTVKDDSSDAEAAAKKIADVPCEAVIVGLAGKPALNFVKAFRPQRRGVSVYGLSVLGTSANIKALGAEAPGLAIAQVMPLPTNTVVPVVRDFQQAWKALGATAEPSHLALEGYINARVFIEALQLAGKDPTREAFIAATWNLKKLDLGGFQIRANAGETERSASRFVELTMVGRDGRFIR
;
A
#
# COMPACT_ATOMS: atom_id res chain seq x y z
N MET A 1 38.16 8.85 57.01
CA MET A 1 38.84 7.58 57.43
C MET A 1 38.39 6.48 56.48
N HIS A 2 39.42 5.88 55.85
CA HIS A 2 39.43 4.66 55.01
C HIS A 2 38.64 4.63 53.69
N THR A 3 39.27 5.00 52.72
CA THR A 3 39.79 4.45 51.46
C THR A 3 39.81 2.91 51.37
N SER A 4 39.20 2.33 50.33
CA SER A 4 39.85 1.20 49.63
C SER A 4 39.44 1.18 48.15
N ARG A 5 40.44 1.37 47.34
CA ARG A 5 40.51 1.12 45.87
C ARG A 5 40.77 -0.37 45.64
N LEU A 6 40.45 -0.78 44.38
CA LEU A 6 41.16 -1.72 43.49
C LEU A 6 40.34 -2.96 43.07
N PRO A 7 40.69 -3.57 41.92
CA PRO A 7 41.38 -3.08 40.71
C PRO A 7 40.67 -3.48 39.41
N ALA A 8 41.16 -2.91 38.31
CA ALA A 8 40.89 -3.26 36.93
C ALA A 8 41.48 -4.64 36.56
N ALA A 9 40.78 -5.39 35.73
CA ALA A 9 41.34 -6.57 35.06
C ALA A 9 41.27 -6.42 33.54
N ALA A 10 42.36 -6.77 32.92
CA ALA A 10 42.80 -6.56 31.55
C ALA A 10 42.07 -7.38 30.49
N SER A 11 41.98 -6.83 29.31
CA SER A 11 41.67 -7.48 28.06
C SER A 11 42.79 -8.40 27.58
N PRO A 12 42.53 -9.50 26.90
CA PRO A 12 43.50 -10.10 26.01
C PRO A 12 43.16 -9.81 24.52
N SER A 13 44.16 -9.19 23.91
CA SER A 13 44.33 -9.07 22.46
C SER A 13 44.59 -10.44 21.82
N PHE A 14 43.90 -10.70 20.71
CA PHE A 14 44.30 -11.80 19.82
C PHE A 14 44.66 -11.24 18.45
N THR A 15 45.94 -11.43 18.10
CA THR A 15 46.54 -11.16 16.78
C THR A 15 46.41 -12.39 15.86
N PRO A 16 46.34 -12.19 14.52
CA PRO A 16 46.13 -13.29 13.59
C PRO A 16 47.46 -13.91 13.16
N SER A 17 47.48 -15.22 12.94
CA SER A 17 48.59 -15.93 12.29
C SER A 17 48.09 -16.62 11.01
N ASN A 18 48.64 -16.17 9.90
CA ASN A 18 48.90 -16.89 8.65
C ASN A 18 50.35 -17.34 8.70
N PRO A 19 50.91 -18.19 7.85
CA PRO A 19 50.46 -19.03 6.73
C PRO A 19 51.09 -20.44 6.73
N LEU A 20 50.72 -21.31 5.79
CA LEU A 20 51.69 -22.25 5.21
C LEU A 20 51.27 -22.67 3.78
N SER A 21 52.22 -22.50 2.93
CA SER A 21 52.45 -22.76 1.54
C SER A 21 52.55 -24.25 1.18
N ASN A 22 52.00 -24.60 0.02
CA ASN A 22 52.48 -25.48 -1.07
C ASN A 22 53.23 -26.80 -0.74
N PRO A 23 53.21 -27.88 -1.58
CA PRO A 23 53.69 -27.82 -2.97
C PRO A 23 52.95 -28.70 -3.98
N GLY A 24 53.02 -28.36 -5.21
CA GLY A 24 53.09 -28.81 -6.51
C GLY A 24 53.31 -30.27 -6.86
N PHE A 25 52.64 -30.65 -7.94
CA PHE A 25 53.05 -31.79 -8.76
C PHE A 25 52.66 -31.54 -10.23
N ASN A 26 53.68 -31.45 -11.08
CA ASN A 26 53.68 -31.70 -12.53
C ASN A 26 54.84 -32.68 -12.70
N PRO A 27 54.96 -33.61 -13.65
CA PRO A 27 54.60 -33.56 -15.06
C PRO A 27 54.30 -34.97 -15.66
N GLY A 28 53.96 -35.02 -16.94
CA GLY A 28 53.95 -36.28 -17.68
C GLY A 28 53.53 -36.11 -19.15
N ARG A 29 54.43 -35.59 -19.98
CA ARG A 29 54.38 -35.82 -21.43
C ARG A 29 54.55 -37.31 -21.76
N ARG A 30 53.67 -37.82 -22.64
CA ARG A 30 54.07 -38.90 -23.57
C ARG A 30 53.37 -38.71 -24.90
N SER A 31 54.15 -38.39 -25.89
CA SER A 31 53.90 -38.46 -27.32
C SER A 31 53.92 -39.94 -27.75
N VAL A 32 52.99 -40.38 -28.58
CA VAL A 32 53.19 -41.56 -29.46
C VAL A 32 52.60 -41.23 -30.84
N LEU A 33 53.43 -41.59 -31.80
CA LEU A 33 53.41 -41.33 -33.23
C LEU A 33 52.20 -41.85 -34.02
N ALA A 34 52.09 -41.20 -35.14
CA ALA A 34 51.25 -41.44 -36.29
C ALA A 34 51.30 -42.80 -36.88
N THR A 35 50.19 -43.25 -37.46
CA THR A 35 50.22 -44.07 -38.71
C THR A 35 49.03 -43.68 -39.58
N ALA A 36 49.34 -43.15 -40.74
CA ALA A 36 48.40 -42.83 -41.80
C ALA A 36 48.02 -44.11 -42.57
N LEU A 37 46.73 -44.28 -42.85
CA LEU A 37 46.23 -45.13 -43.91
C LEU A 37 45.06 -44.42 -44.60
N ALA A 38 45.26 -44.06 -45.84
CA ALA A 38 44.28 -43.54 -46.78
C ALA A 38 43.45 -44.65 -47.41
N LEU A 39 42.17 -44.45 -47.63
CA LEU A 39 41.33 -44.87 -48.77
C LEU A 39 39.80 -44.69 -48.43
N PRO A 40 38.83 -44.74 -49.36
CA PRO A 40 38.41 -43.58 -50.19
C PRO A 40 36.93 -43.18 -50.00
N TRP A 41 36.58 -42.07 -50.55
CA TRP A 41 35.27 -41.43 -50.73
C TRP A 41 34.08 -42.37 -50.88
N LEU A 42 33.08 -42.19 -50.00
CA LEU A 42 31.67 -42.43 -50.32
C LEU A 42 30.87 -41.34 -49.63
N GLY A 43 30.19 -40.54 -50.44
CA GLY A 43 29.40 -39.41 -49.96
C GLY A 43 28.18 -39.85 -49.17
N LEU A 44 28.05 -39.28 -47.98
CA LEU A 44 26.82 -39.28 -47.22
C LEU A 44 26.53 -37.81 -46.86
N ALA A 45 25.39 -37.33 -47.33
CA ALA A 45 24.85 -36.03 -47.02
C ALA A 45 24.71 -35.86 -45.47
N SER A 46 25.51 -34.99 -44.88
CA SER A 46 25.37 -34.59 -43.46
C SER A 46 24.14 -33.69 -43.40
N ALA A 47 23.04 -34.25 -42.88
CA ALA A 47 21.96 -33.45 -42.35
C ALA A 47 22.52 -32.65 -41.13
N HIS A 48 22.73 -31.36 -41.36
CA HIS A 48 22.95 -30.42 -40.20
C HIS A 48 21.66 -30.39 -39.41
N ALA A 49 21.59 -31.14 -38.35
CA ALA A 49 20.67 -30.89 -37.27
C ALA A 49 21.09 -29.53 -36.64
N GLN A 50 20.38 -28.48 -36.98
CA GLN A 50 20.50 -27.19 -36.38
C GLN A 50 19.98 -27.34 -34.94
N GLU A 51 20.89 -27.48 -34.00
CA GLU A 51 20.62 -27.41 -32.55
C GLU A 51 19.99 -26.04 -32.30
N LYS A 52 18.65 -26.02 -32.18
CA LYS A 52 17.94 -24.82 -31.67
C LYS A 52 18.45 -24.62 -30.26
N SER A 53 19.28 -23.62 -30.06
CA SER A 53 19.59 -23.12 -28.74
C SER A 53 18.29 -22.55 -28.17
N ASP A 54 17.69 -23.29 -27.26
CA ASP A 54 16.63 -22.76 -26.36
C ASP A 54 17.23 -21.70 -25.43
N LYS A 55 17.50 -20.51 -26.00
CA LYS A 55 17.55 -19.29 -25.19
C LYS A 55 16.11 -18.98 -24.83
N PRO A 56 15.78 -18.76 -23.54
CA PRO A 56 14.47 -18.28 -23.19
C PRO A 56 14.22 -16.98 -23.97
N ASP A 57 13.17 -16.98 -24.78
CA ASP A 57 12.74 -15.82 -25.53
C ASP A 57 12.62 -14.63 -24.57
N LYS A 58 13.32 -13.54 -24.88
CA LYS A 58 13.05 -12.27 -24.22
C LYS A 58 11.58 -11.95 -24.45
N PRO A 59 10.81 -11.58 -23.42
CA PRO A 59 9.42 -11.23 -23.59
C PRO A 59 9.30 -10.16 -24.69
N ASP A 60 8.39 -10.40 -25.62
CA ASP A 60 8.12 -9.48 -26.72
C ASP A 60 7.77 -8.10 -26.16
N LYS A 61 8.38 -7.05 -26.72
CA LYS A 61 8.00 -5.68 -26.38
C LYS A 61 6.52 -5.46 -26.71
N PRO A 62 5.77 -4.69 -25.87
CA PRO A 62 4.39 -4.33 -26.18
C PRO A 62 4.28 -3.73 -27.57
N THR A 63 3.41 -4.29 -28.41
CA THR A 63 3.26 -3.90 -29.82
C THR A 63 1.99 -3.11 -30.09
N ALA A 64 1.05 -3.07 -29.14
CA ALA A 64 -0.23 -2.40 -29.26
C ALA A 64 -0.29 -1.09 -28.44
N ALA A 65 -1.24 -0.21 -28.78
CA ALA A 65 -1.44 1.06 -28.08
C ALA A 65 -1.65 0.86 -26.56
N PRO A 66 -1.06 1.72 -25.71
CA PRO A 66 -1.15 1.57 -24.26
C PRO A 66 -2.58 1.72 -23.74
N ILE A 67 -2.84 1.10 -22.58
CA ILE A 67 -3.99 1.40 -21.73
C ILE A 67 -3.60 2.56 -20.82
N LYS A 68 -4.22 3.74 -21.03
CA LYS A 68 -3.89 4.95 -20.28
C LYS A 68 -4.77 5.16 -19.08
N LEU A 69 -4.15 5.20 -17.93
CA LEU A 69 -4.75 5.51 -16.64
C LEU A 69 -4.33 6.90 -16.18
N TYR A 70 -5.23 7.56 -15.47
CA TYR A 70 -4.97 8.90 -14.96
C TYR A 70 -5.19 8.94 -13.45
N GLN A 71 -4.32 9.66 -12.75
CA GLN A 71 -4.34 9.79 -11.31
C GLN A 71 -4.13 11.24 -10.89
N SER A 72 -5.05 11.77 -10.07
CA SER A 72 -4.82 12.96 -9.24
C SER A 72 -4.60 12.52 -7.80
N THR A 73 -3.46 12.89 -7.22
CA THR A 73 -3.08 12.47 -5.88
C THR A 73 -2.11 13.48 -5.28
N ALA A 74 -2.06 13.57 -3.95
CA ALA A 74 -1.06 14.39 -3.30
C ALA A 74 0.32 13.74 -3.44
N LEU A 75 1.22 14.37 -4.19
CA LEU A 75 2.65 14.05 -4.23
C LEU A 75 3.45 15.03 -3.38
N THR A 76 2.88 16.20 -3.12
CA THR A 76 3.41 17.25 -2.25
C THR A 76 2.40 17.62 -1.17
N GLY A 77 2.75 18.58 -0.30
CA GLY A 77 1.86 19.07 0.76
C GLY A 77 1.74 18.11 1.96
N PRO A 78 0.71 18.30 2.80
CA PRO A 78 0.62 17.65 4.12
C PRO A 78 0.40 16.14 4.08
N LEU A 79 -0.04 15.58 2.94
CA LEU A 79 -0.30 14.16 2.73
C LEU A 79 0.48 13.60 1.52
N GLY A 80 1.54 14.29 1.08
CA GLY A 80 2.33 13.89 -0.08
C GLY A 80 3.02 12.52 0.07
N ASP A 81 3.38 12.13 1.28
CA ASP A 81 3.95 10.82 1.58
C ASP A 81 2.93 9.67 1.37
N LEU A 82 1.65 9.90 1.65
CA LEU A 82 0.60 8.92 1.43
C LEU A 82 0.37 8.67 -0.07
N GLY A 83 0.17 9.75 -0.83
CA GLY A 83 -0.05 9.66 -2.27
C GLY A 83 1.15 9.10 -3.01
N SER A 84 2.37 9.53 -2.65
CA SER A 84 3.61 9.04 -3.23
C SER A 84 3.82 7.53 -2.98
N ALA A 85 3.58 7.05 -1.76
CA ALA A 85 3.70 5.63 -1.44
C ALA A 85 2.71 4.78 -2.26
N MET A 86 1.44 5.20 -2.32
CA MET A 86 0.39 4.54 -3.12
C MET A 86 0.75 4.51 -4.61
N HIS A 87 1.21 5.63 -5.14
CA HIS A 87 1.64 5.77 -6.53
C HIS A 87 2.81 4.83 -6.87
N GLN A 88 3.87 4.84 -6.05
CA GLN A 88 5.03 3.98 -6.27
C GLN A 88 4.67 2.49 -6.20
N GLY A 89 3.78 2.10 -5.28
CA GLY A 89 3.27 0.74 -5.21
C GLY A 89 2.57 0.29 -6.48
N ALA A 90 1.73 1.16 -7.05
CA ALA A 90 1.06 0.90 -8.33
C ALA A 90 2.06 0.78 -9.48
N LEU A 91 3.05 1.67 -9.53
CA LEU A 91 4.12 1.61 -10.54
C LEU A 91 4.91 0.31 -10.47
N ALA A 92 5.18 -0.23 -9.28
CA ALA A 92 5.88 -1.52 -9.15
C ALA A 92 5.14 -2.65 -9.86
N ALA A 93 3.80 -2.71 -9.76
CA ALA A 93 3.00 -3.71 -10.47
C ALA A 93 2.93 -3.45 -11.97
N PHE A 94 2.70 -2.20 -12.39
CA PHE A 94 2.57 -1.85 -13.81
C PHE A 94 3.90 -2.00 -14.56
N THR A 95 5.02 -1.61 -13.96
CA THR A 95 6.35 -1.85 -14.55
C THR A 95 6.58 -3.34 -14.78
N LEU A 96 6.33 -4.16 -13.75
CA LEU A 96 6.55 -5.60 -13.84
C LEU A 96 5.70 -6.27 -14.94
N ILE A 97 4.42 -5.89 -15.09
CA ILE A 97 3.58 -6.45 -16.15
C ILE A 97 4.00 -5.95 -17.53
N ASN A 98 4.41 -4.68 -17.65
CA ASN A 98 4.86 -4.10 -18.91
C ASN A 98 6.16 -4.74 -19.40
N GLU A 99 7.10 -5.08 -18.52
CA GLU A 99 8.32 -5.84 -18.83
C GLU A 99 8.02 -7.24 -19.37
N ARG A 100 6.86 -7.79 -19.01
CA ARG A 100 6.37 -9.10 -19.48
C ARG A 100 5.51 -9.02 -20.74
N GLY A 101 5.51 -7.85 -21.43
CA GLY A 101 4.74 -7.63 -22.66
C GLY A 101 3.38 -6.97 -22.45
N GLY A 102 3.04 -6.52 -21.25
CA GLY A 102 1.78 -5.86 -20.92
C GLY A 102 0.59 -6.83 -20.78
N VAL A 103 -0.62 -6.30 -20.82
CA VAL A 103 -1.84 -7.10 -20.82
C VAL A 103 -2.34 -7.27 -22.24
N HIS A 104 -2.38 -8.51 -22.73
CA HIS A 104 -2.70 -8.83 -24.11
C HIS A 104 -1.83 -8.05 -25.14
N GLY A 105 -0.54 -7.84 -24.85
CA GLY A 105 0.39 -7.09 -25.69
C GLY A 105 0.28 -5.57 -25.57
N ARG A 106 -0.52 -5.04 -24.67
CA ARG A 106 -0.72 -3.60 -24.41
C ARG A 106 -0.07 -3.19 -23.08
N PRO A 107 0.82 -2.20 -23.07
CA PRO A 107 1.37 -1.68 -21.82
C PRO A 107 0.32 -0.86 -21.07
N ILE A 108 0.48 -0.77 -19.77
CA ILE A 108 -0.33 0.11 -18.92
C ILE A 108 0.50 1.35 -18.59
N GLU A 109 -0.01 2.52 -18.89
CA GLU A 109 0.60 3.81 -18.58
C GLU A 109 -0.22 4.56 -17.53
N LEU A 110 0.41 4.99 -16.44
CA LEU A 110 -0.21 5.78 -15.38
C LEU A 110 0.31 7.22 -15.45
N SER A 111 -0.54 8.14 -15.89
CA SER A 111 -0.28 9.58 -15.90
C SER A 111 -0.77 10.19 -14.60
N THR A 112 0.15 10.79 -13.81
CA THR A 112 -0.17 11.29 -12.48
C THR A 112 0.05 12.79 -12.40
N GLN A 113 -0.89 13.51 -11.77
CA GLN A 113 -0.78 14.93 -11.46
C GLN A 113 -0.87 15.14 -9.96
N ASP A 114 0.01 16.02 -9.45
CA ASP A 114 0.00 16.45 -8.06
C ASP A 114 -1.15 17.41 -7.79
N ASP A 115 -1.98 17.11 -6.81
CA ASP A 115 -3.02 18.02 -6.34
C ASP A 115 -2.67 18.69 -5.00
N GLY A 116 -1.55 18.33 -4.36
CA GLY A 116 -1.11 18.88 -3.08
C GLY A 116 -2.13 18.69 -1.96
N TYR A 117 -3.10 17.79 -2.15
CA TYR A 117 -4.27 17.60 -1.29
C TYR A 117 -5.20 18.81 -1.26
N GLU A 118 -5.32 19.52 -2.38
CA GLU A 118 -6.21 20.68 -2.54
C GLU A 118 -7.41 20.33 -3.43
N VAL A 119 -8.63 20.49 -2.90
CA VAL A 119 -9.88 20.08 -3.58
C VAL A 119 -10.04 20.75 -4.95
N ALA A 120 -9.76 22.07 -5.03
CA ALA A 120 -9.89 22.80 -6.28
C ALA A 120 -8.92 22.29 -7.35
N ARG A 121 -7.66 22.00 -6.98
CA ARG A 121 -6.65 21.47 -7.90
C ARG A 121 -6.99 20.05 -8.34
N ALA A 122 -7.38 19.19 -7.41
CA ALA A 122 -7.81 17.81 -7.72
C ALA A 122 -9.00 17.80 -8.68
N LYS A 123 -9.98 18.68 -8.48
CA LYS A 123 -11.14 18.84 -9.37
C LYS A 123 -10.71 19.18 -10.79
N ILE A 124 -9.87 20.20 -10.95
CA ILE A 124 -9.35 20.63 -12.26
C ILE A 124 -8.58 19.46 -12.92
N ASN A 125 -7.66 18.82 -12.20
CA ASN A 125 -6.89 17.69 -12.70
C ASN A 125 -7.83 16.59 -13.24
N ILE A 126 -8.78 16.14 -12.41
CA ILE A 126 -9.67 15.02 -12.75
C ILE A 126 -10.60 15.38 -13.93
N GLU A 127 -11.12 16.61 -13.98
CA GLU A 127 -11.93 17.08 -15.11
C GLU A 127 -11.12 17.07 -16.42
N GLN A 128 -9.88 17.57 -16.40
CA GLN A 128 -8.98 17.54 -17.55
C GLN A 128 -8.62 16.11 -17.96
N MET A 129 -8.38 15.22 -17.01
CA MET A 129 -8.10 13.81 -17.27
C MET A 129 -9.28 13.09 -17.93
N MET A 130 -10.50 13.31 -17.43
CA MET A 130 -11.70 12.72 -18.03
C MET A 130 -12.00 13.24 -19.44
N ALA A 131 -11.56 14.44 -19.77
CA ALA A 131 -11.70 15.03 -21.10
C ALA A 131 -10.69 14.47 -22.11
N GLN A 132 -9.65 13.74 -21.68
CA GLN A 132 -8.71 13.11 -22.60
C GLN A 132 -9.40 11.97 -23.38
N PRO A 133 -9.29 11.92 -24.71
CA PRO A 133 -9.96 10.90 -25.52
C PRO A 133 -9.44 9.48 -25.21
N ASP A 134 -8.22 9.36 -24.74
CA ASP A 134 -7.55 8.11 -24.40
C ASP A 134 -7.61 7.75 -22.90
N CYS A 135 -8.34 8.52 -22.08
CA CYS A 135 -8.55 8.19 -20.68
C CYS A 135 -9.35 6.89 -20.53
N PHE A 136 -8.68 5.80 -20.26
CA PHE A 136 -9.35 4.52 -20.04
C PHE A 136 -10.05 4.50 -18.68
N ALA A 137 -9.35 4.88 -17.60
CA ALA A 137 -9.88 4.95 -16.25
C ALA A 137 -9.13 5.99 -15.40
N LEU A 138 -9.81 6.49 -14.37
CA LEU A 138 -9.21 7.16 -13.23
C LEU A 138 -8.76 6.08 -12.22
N PHE A 139 -7.51 6.16 -11.75
CA PHE A 139 -6.90 5.13 -10.91
C PHE A 139 -6.30 5.73 -9.64
N ASN A 140 -6.63 5.18 -8.47
CA ASN A 140 -6.09 5.59 -7.15
C ASN A 140 -6.15 7.12 -6.90
N CYS A 141 -7.15 7.82 -7.43
CA CYS A 141 -7.34 9.24 -7.11
C CYS A 141 -7.58 9.41 -5.60
N MET A 142 -6.87 10.37 -4.97
CA MET A 142 -6.77 10.47 -3.52
C MET A 142 -7.72 11.51 -2.94
N GLY A 143 -8.26 11.17 -1.75
CA GLY A 143 -8.89 12.13 -0.85
C GLY A 143 -10.42 12.11 -0.88
N THR A 144 -11.03 12.10 0.31
CA THR A 144 -12.50 12.03 0.45
C THR A 144 -13.18 13.25 -0.16
N ALA A 145 -12.72 14.46 0.20
CA ALA A 145 -13.30 15.70 -0.31
C ALA A 145 -13.06 15.90 -1.82
N MET A 146 -11.92 15.41 -2.34
CA MET A 146 -11.58 15.44 -3.76
C MET A 146 -12.53 14.55 -4.56
N ILE A 147 -12.74 13.31 -4.08
CA ILE A 147 -13.68 12.37 -4.70
C ILE A 147 -15.11 12.90 -4.64
N ASP A 148 -15.54 13.44 -3.49
CA ASP A 148 -16.86 14.06 -3.33
C ASP A 148 -17.10 15.15 -4.39
N ALA A 149 -16.13 16.02 -4.60
CA ALA A 149 -16.22 17.14 -5.53
C ALA A 149 -16.38 16.71 -7.01
N VAL A 150 -15.89 15.53 -7.40
CA VAL A 150 -15.91 15.06 -8.80
C VAL A 150 -16.87 13.89 -9.06
N LEU A 151 -17.37 13.27 -8.01
CA LEU A 151 -18.19 12.06 -8.09
C LEU A 151 -19.44 12.22 -8.97
N PRO A 152 -20.21 13.32 -8.91
CA PRO A 152 -21.34 13.51 -9.80
C PRO A 152 -20.96 13.47 -11.29
N GLN A 153 -19.81 14.04 -11.66
CA GLN A 153 -19.34 14.04 -13.03
C GLN A 153 -18.79 12.68 -13.45
N VAL A 154 -18.07 11.99 -12.57
CA VAL A 154 -17.62 10.60 -12.79
C VAL A 154 -18.81 9.67 -13.06
N LEU A 155 -19.87 9.78 -12.27
CA LEU A 155 -21.09 8.99 -12.47
C LEU A 155 -21.78 9.30 -13.79
N LYS A 156 -21.83 10.59 -14.18
CA LYS A 156 -22.44 11.05 -15.44
C LYS A 156 -21.68 10.59 -16.67
N THR A 157 -20.34 10.64 -16.62
CA THR A 157 -19.50 10.29 -17.79
C THR A 157 -19.30 8.79 -17.97
N GLY A 158 -19.54 7.99 -16.94
CA GLY A 158 -19.29 6.55 -16.95
C GLY A 158 -17.80 6.16 -16.98
N VAL A 159 -16.87 7.12 -16.87
CA VAL A 159 -15.43 6.81 -16.74
C VAL A 159 -15.21 5.97 -15.49
N PRO A 160 -14.51 4.83 -15.57
CA PRO A 160 -14.23 4.03 -14.39
C PRO A 160 -13.37 4.81 -13.38
N LEU A 161 -13.85 4.90 -12.14
CA LEU A 161 -13.07 5.34 -10.98
C LEU A 161 -12.64 4.11 -10.20
N PHE A 162 -11.42 3.68 -10.42
CA PHE A 162 -10.88 2.45 -9.88
C PHE A 162 -10.03 2.69 -8.66
N ALA A 163 -10.36 2.01 -7.56
CA ALA A 163 -9.65 2.05 -6.29
C ALA A 163 -9.39 3.47 -5.76
N PRO A 164 -10.41 4.36 -5.67
CA PRO A 164 -10.18 5.68 -5.08
C PRO A 164 -9.58 5.54 -3.68
N PHE A 165 -8.54 6.33 -3.39
CA PHE A 165 -7.88 6.32 -2.10
C PHE A 165 -8.69 7.07 -1.06
N THR A 166 -9.80 6.46 -0.68
CA THR A 166 -10.67 6.86 0.42
C THR A 166 -11.43 5.66 0.98
N GLY A 167 -11.61 5.62 2.31
CA GLY A 167 -12.45 4.65 3.00
C GLY A 167 -13.90 5.14 3.16
N ALA A 168 -14.24 6.34 2.69
CA ALA A 168 -15.52 6.99 2.96
C ALA A 168 -16.70 6.32 2.24
N GLN A 169 -17.87 6.35 2.88
CA GLN A 169 -19.10 5.78 2.35
C GLN A 169 -19.58 6.47 1.07
N LEU A 170 -19.26 7.75 0.87
CA LEU A 170 -19.66 8.49 -0.33
C LEU A 170 -19.19 7.85 -1.65
N ALA A 171 -18.03 7.14 -1.65
CA ALA A 171 -17.54 6.42 -2.82
C ALA A 171 -18.14 5.00 -2.95
N ARG A 172 -18.97 4.57 -2.00
CA ARG A 172 -19.57 3.22 -1.92
C ARG A 172 -21.06 3.21 -2.24
N ILE A 173 -21.48 4.03 -3.20
CA ILE A 173 -22.86 4.25 -3.56
C ILE A 173 -23.45 3.01 -4.27
N LYS A 174 -24.60 2.54 -3.78
CA LYS A 174 -25.36 1.49 -4.44
C LYS A 174 -25.77 1.94 -5.86
N GLY A 175 -25.46 1.12 -6.85
CA GLY A 175 -25.77 1.42 -8.27
C GLY A 175 -24.65 2.14 -9.03
N ALA A 176 -23.63 2.69 -8.40
CA ALA A 176 -22.48 3.31 -9.05
C ALA A 176 -21.56 2.23 -9.66
N ARG A 177 -21.94 1.71 -10.83
CA ARG A 177 -21.21 0.58 -11.45
C ARG A 177 -19.81 0.92 -11.92
N ASN A 178 -19.53 2.18 -12.24
CA ASN A 178 -18.24 2.66 -12.68
C ASN A 178 -17.31 3.11 -11.52
N VAL A 179 -17.72 2.96 -10.25
CA VAL A 179 -16.88 3.23 -9.07
C VAL A 179 -16.57 1.90 -8.39
N PHE A 180 -15.28 1.57 -8.30
CA PHE A 180 -14.82 0.29 -7.77
C PHE A 180 -13.85 0.50 -6.61
N ASN A 181 -14.29 0.18 -5.38
CA ASN A 181 -13.49 0.33 -4.16
C ASN A 181 -12.83 -1.00 -3.79
N ILE A 182 -11.52 -1.01 -3.54
CA ILE A 182 -10.78 -2.20 -3.12
C ILE A 182 -10.64 -2.23 -1.60
N ARG A 183 -10.08 -1.18 -1.00
CA ARG A 183 -9.83 -1.11 0.44
C ARG A 183 -11.10 -1.22 1.27
N ALA A 184 -10.95 -1.70 2.50
CA ALA A 184 -11.99 -1.63 3.52
C ALA A 184 -12.42 -0.17 3.78
N SER A 185 -13.65 0.03 4.24
CA SER A 185 -14.18 1.35 4.57
C SER A 185 -13.63 1.87 5.90
N TYR A 186 -13.73 3.17 6.14
CA TYR A 186 -13.45 3.74 7.46
C TYR A 186 -14.39 3.19 8.53
N ALA A 187 -15.62 2.80 8.16
CA ALA A 187 -16.53 2.12 9.06
C ALA A 187 -16.02 0.71 9.45
N ASP A 188 -15.43 -0.05 8.52
CA ASP A 188 -14.81 -1.35 8.82
C ASP A 188 -13.60 -1.17 9.76
N GLU A 189 -12.77 -0.15 9.52
CA GLU A 189 -11.64 0.20 10.41
C GLU A 189 -12.14 0.58 11.81
N ALA A 190 -13.18 1.42 11.88
CA ALA A 190 -13.81 1.86 13.13
C ALA A 190 -14.39 0.67 13.91
N ASP A 191 -15.16 -0.20 13.25
CA ASP A 191 -15.74 -1.40 13.87
C ASP A 191 -14.66 -2.29 14.47
N LYS A 192 -13.56 -2.51 13.73
CA LYS A 192 -12.42 -3.29 14.21
C LYS A 192 -11.80 -2.70 15.47
N MET A 193 -11.58 -1.38 15.51
CA MET A 193 -11.00 -0.70 16.67
C MET A 193 -11.94 -0.76 17.87
N VAL A 194 -13.21 -0.44 17.68
CA VAL A 194 -14.21 -0.40 18.77
C VAL A 194 -14.43 -1.81 19.36
N ARG A 195 -14.56 -2.84 18.51
CA ARG A 195 -14.70 -4.23 19.00
C ARG A 195 -13.45 -4.69 19.72
N HIS A 196 -12.27 -4.36 19.26
CA HIS A 196 -11.03 -4.72 19.96
C HIS A 196 -10.97 -4.05 21.35
N LEU A 197 -11.28 -2.75 21.45
CA LEU A 197 -11.36 -2.07 22.74
C LEU A 197 -12.38 -2.73 23.67
N ALA A 198 -13.54 -3.11 23.14
CA ALA A 198 -14.56 -3.82 23.92
C ALA A 198 -14.10 -5.19 24.43
N THR A 199 -13.31 -5.97 23.64
CA THR A 199 -12.73 -7.24 24.09
C THR A 199 -11.72 -7.07 25.21
N LEU A 200 -11.07 -5.90 25.29
CA LEU A 200 -10.18 -5.52 26.39
C LEU A 200 -10.93 -4.97 27.62
N GLY A 201 -12.27 -4.90 27.55
CA GLY A 201 -13.10 -4.34 28.62
C GLY A 201 -13.10 -2.80 28.65
N ILE A 202 -12.49 -2.15 27.67
CA ILE A 202 -12.39 -0.68 27.57
C ILE A 202 -13.69 -0.12 27.00
N LYS A 203 -14.38 0.71 27.81
CA LYS A 203 -15.66 1.33 27.44
C LYS A 203 -15.62 2.86 27.50
N ARG A 204 -14.68 3.46 28.21
CA ARG A 204 -14.51 4.91 28.29
C ARG A 204 -13.64 5.40 27.12
N ILE A 205 -14.24 5.55 25.97
CA ILE A 205 -13.59 5.92 24.71
C ILE A 205 -13.92 7.37 24.35
N SER A 206 -12.91 8.17 24.05
CA SER A 206 -13.06 9.51 23.50
C SER A 206 -12.76 9.52 21.99
N LEU A 207 -13.32 10.48 21.27
CA LEU A 207 -13.16 10.61 19.83
C LEU A 207 -12.58 11.98 19.49
N VAL A 208 -11.62 12.00 18.57
CA VAL A 208 -11.20 13.21 17.86
C VAL A 208 -11.27 12.96 16.37
N TYR A 209 -11.85 13.88 15.62
CA TYR A 209 -11.99 13.76 14.17
C TYR A 209 -11.65 15.05 13.45
N GLN A 210 -11.23 14.96 12.19
CA GLN A 210 -10.91 16.11 11.37
C GLN A 210 -12.18 16.83 10.94
N ASN A 211 -12.22 18.17 11.02
CA ASN A 211 -13.42 18.94 10.70
C ASN A 211 -13.61 19.12 9.20
N ASN A 212 -13.71 18.01 8.48
CA ASN A 212 -13.96 17.95 7.05
C ASN A 212 -14.78 16.70 6.68
N THR A 213 -15.03 16.45 5.39
CA THR A 213 -15.80 15.31 4.89
C THR A 213 -15.20 13.97 5.32
N PHE A 214 -13.86 13.82 5.31
CA PHE A 214 -13.17 12.63 5.78
C PHE A 214 -13.46 12.35 7.26
N GLY A 215 -13.20 13.32 8.13
CA GLY A 215 -13.36 13.09 9.57
C GLY A 215 -14.83 12.90 9.99
N LYS A 216 -15.79 13.52 9.29
CA LYS A 216 -17.21 13.28 9.53
C LYS A 216 -17.65 11.86 9.17
N ASP A 217 -17.12 11.28 8.09
CA ASP A 217 -17.37 9.87 7.72
C ASP A 217 -16.79 8.92 8.76
N VAL A 218 -15.56 9.18 9.22
CA VAL A 218 -14.94 8.40 10.31
C VAL A 218 -15.75 8.49 11.59
N LEU A 219 -16.20 9.70 11.98
CA LEU A 219 -17.05 9.90 13.16
C LEU A 219 -18.31 9.04 13.08
N ALA A 220 -18.99 9.08 11.93
CA ALA A 220 -20.22 8.29 11.71
C ALA A 220 -19.96 6.79 11.90
N GLY A 221 -18.88 6.26 11.30
CA GLY A 221 -18.51 4.84 11.44
C GLY A 221 -18.18 4.45 12.89
N VAL A 222 -17.42 5.31 13.61
CA VAL A 222 -17.10 5.04 15.02
C VAL A 222 -18.35 5.09 15.90
N GLN A 223 -19.22 6.08 15.69
CA GLN A 223 -20.46 6.19 16.46
C GLN A 223 -21.39 5.00 16.21
N GLU A 224 -21.50 4.54 14.96
CA GLU A 224 -22.27 3.35 14.62
C GLU A 224 -21.72 2.09 15.31
N ALA A 225 -20.42 1.84 15.23
CA ALA A 225 -19.76 0.71 15.88
C ALA A 225 -19.95 0.73 17.41
N MET A 226 -19.82 1.91 18.03
CA MET A 226 -20.03 2.08 19.47
C MET A 226 -21.49 1.86 19.87
N ALA A 227 -22.44 2.35 19.07
CA ALA A 227 -23.87 2.17 19.33
C ALA A 227 -24.27 0.69 19.31
N GLN A 228 -23.73 -0.12 18.39
CA GLN A 228 -23.96 -1.57 18.32
C GLN A 228 -23.54 -2.28 19.63
N LEU A 229 -22.54 -1.75 20.33
CA LEU A 229 -22.05 -2.28 21.62
C LEU A 229 -22.60 -1.52 22.84
N LYS A 230 -23.53 -0.59 22.62
CA LYS A 230 -24.12 0.27 23.67
C LYS A 230 -23.05 1.09 24.43
N ILE A 231 -22.02 1.53 23.73
CA ILE A 231 -20.97 2.40 24.24
C ILE A 231 -21.28 3.83 23.80
N VAL A 232 -21.14 4.79 24.73
CA VAL A 232 -21.29 6.21 24.43
C VAL A 232 -19.92 6.88 24.54
N PRO A 233 -19.50 7.73 23.61
CA PRO A 233 -18.25 8.46 23.72
C PRO A 233 -18.20 9.31 24.98
N VAL A 234 -17.06 9.29 25.70
CA VAL A 234 -16.83 10.15 26.87
C VAL A 234 -16.82 11.62 26.45
N VAL A 235 -16.07 11.91 25.39
CA VAL A 235 -16.07 13.23 24.74
C VAL A 235 -15.78 13.05 23.25
N THR A 236 -16.38 13.91 22.45
CA THR A 236 -16.11 14.04 21.02
C THR A 236 -15.62 15.46 20.74
N THR A 237 -14.56 15.60 19.98
CA THR A 237 -13.99 16.90 19.59
C THR A 237 -13.45 16.86 18.17
N THR A 238 -13.18 18.04 17.58
CA THR A 238 -12.66 18.20 16.23
C THR A 238 -11.28 18.82 16.23
N VAL A 239 -10.55 18.61 15.12
CA VAL A 239 -9.35 19.37 14.77
C VAL A 239 -9.52 19.90 13.35
N LYS A 240 -9.17 21.16 13.13
CA LYS A 240 -9.19 21.82 11.81
C LYS A 240 -8.11 21.26 10.88
N ASP A 241 -8.27 21.44 9.58
CA ASP A 241 -7.31 20.98 8.56
C ASP A 241 -5.92 21.64 8.70
N ASP A 242 -5.87 22.90 9.17
CA ASP A 242 -4.63 23.62 9.46
C ASP A 242 -3.98 23.20 10.79
N SER A 243 -4.67 22.36 11.57
CA SER A 243 -4.28 21.90 12.91
C SER A 243 -4.11 23.00 13.98
N SER A 244 -4.64 24.22 13.76
CA SER A 244 -4.47 25.37 14.67
C SER A 244 -5.09 25.17 16.06
N ASP A 245 -6.03 24.23 16.19
CA ASP A 245 -6.74 23.90 17.43
C ASP A 245 -6.39 22.49 17.99
N ALA A 246 -5.35 21.84 17.47
CA ALA A 246 -4.98 20.49 17.87
C ALA A 246 -4.62 20.35 19.37
N GLU A 247 -3.93 21.35 19.93
CA GLU A 247 -3.58 21.39 21.36
C GLU A 247 -4.82 21.55 22.26
N ALA A 248 -5.74 22.43 21.85
CA ALA A 248 -7.00 22.62 22.58
C ALA A 248 -7.87 21.35 22.56
N ALA A 249 -7.93 20.65 21.41
CA ALA A 249 -8.60 19.36 21.29
C ALA A 249 -7.94 18.28 22.17
N ALA A 250 -6.61 18.23 22.19
CA ALA A 250 -5.85 17.32 23.03
C ALA A 250 -6.13 17.56 24.53
N LYS A 251 -6.08 18.81 24.96
CA LYS A 251 -6.41 19.20 26.35
C LYS A 251 -7.84 18.80 26.72
N LYS A 252 -8.82 19.10 25.86
CA LYS A 252 -10.22 18.74 26.09
C LYS A 252 -10.42 17.24 26.34
N ILE A 253 -9.68 16.37 25.63
CA ILE A 253 -9.71 14.92 25.89
C ILE A 253 -8.89 14.54 27.12
N ALA A 254 -7.77 15.21 27.37
CA ALA A 254 -6.95 14.94 28.54
C ALA A 254 -7.66 15.25 29.87
N ASP A 255 -8.55 16.21 29.88
CA ASP A 255 -9.29 16.66 31.08
C ASP A 255 -10.42 15.68 31.49
N VAL A 256 -10.73 14.67 30.68
CA VAL A 256 -11.80 13.68 30.98
C VAL A 256 -11.23 12.27 31.28
N PRO A 257 -11.92 11.46 32.10
CA PRO A 257 -11.44 10.13 32.47
C PRO A 257 -11.70 9.10 31.37
N CYS A 258 -11.00 9.20 30.21
CA CYS A 258 -11.05 8.19 29.16
C CYS A 258 -9.92 7.15 29.31
N GLU A 259 -10.13 5.96 28.77
CA GLU A 259 -9.18 4.85 28.73
C GLU A 259 -8.56 4.68 27.33
N ALA A 260 -9.29 5.12 26.31
CA ALA A 260 -8.83 5.10 24.93
C ALA A 260 -9.30 6.34 24.17
N VAL A 261 -8.53 6.71 23.14
CA VAL A 261 -8.90 7.74 22.16
C VAL A 261 -8.82 7.14 20.77
N ILE A 262 -9.90 7.28 19.98
CA ILE A 262 -9.90 6.98 18.55
C ILE A 262 -9.63 8.29 17.80
N VAL A 263 -8.60 8.27 16.95
CA VAL A 263 -8.07 9.41 16.21
C VAL A 263 -8.49 9.31 14.74
N GLY A 264 -9.56 10.01 14.39
CA GLY A 264 -10.05 10.18 13.02
C GLY A 264 -9.43 11.39 12.32
N LEU A 265 -8.12 11.50 12.38
CA LEU A 265 -7.31 12.57 11.82
C LEU A 265 -6.28 12.00 10.84
N ALA A 266 -5.84 12.80 9.87
CA ALA A 266 -4.78 12.45 8.92
C ALA A 266 -3.70 13.55 8.87
N GLY A 267 -2.47 13.19 8.50
CA GLY A 267 -1.37 14.12 8.30
C GLY A 267 -1.07 15.02 9.50
N LYS A 268 -0.81 16.30 9.23
CA LYS A 268 -0.42 17.28 10.26
C LYS A 268 -1.40 17.42 11.42
N PRO A 269 -2.75 17.43 11.24
CA PRO A 269 -3.71 17.41 12.34
C PRO A 269 -3.53 16.21 13.27
N ALA A 270 -3.31 15.02 12.74
CA ALA A 270 -3.07 13.82 13.53
C ALA A 270 -1.76 13.91 14.33
N LEU A 271 -0.68 14.34 13.68
CA LEU A 271 0.64 14.47 14.30
C LEU A 271 0.62 15.47 15.46
N ASN A 272 0.03 16.65 15.25
CA ASN A 272 -0.03 17.69 16.26
C ASN A 272 -0.92 17.29 17.43
N PHE A 273 -2.05 16.64 17.16
CA PHE A 273 -2.91 16.13 18.23
C PHE A 273 -2.19 15.07 19.07
N VAL A 274 -1.59 14.06 18.45
CA VAL A 274 -0.91 12.96 19.18
C VAL A 274 0.25 13.49 20.00
N LYS A 275 1.07 14.39 19.44
CA LYS A 275 2.17 15.05 20.16
C LYS A 275 1.71 15.88 21.34
N ALA A 276 0.57 16.55 21.22
CA ALA A 276 0.01 17.34 22.33
C ALA A 276 -0.67 16.46 23.39
N PHE A 277 -1.32 15.36 22.99
CA PHE A 277 -2.13 14.53 23.87
C PHE A 277 -1.28 13.54 24.70
N ARG A 278 -0.38 12.80 24.06
CA ARG A 278 0.33 11.69 24.70
C ARG A 278 1.16 12.08 25.93
N PRO A 279 1.88 13.21 25.95
CA PRO A 279 2.59 13.66 27.15
C PRO A 279 1.68 13.89 28.34
N GLN A 280 0.43 14.33 28.13
CA GLN A 280 -0.56 14.61 29.18
C GLN A 280 -1.20 13.33 29.73
N ARG A 281 -1.33 12.27 28.90
CA ARG A 281 -2.10 11.06 29.21
C ARG A 281 -1.43 9.79 28.69
N ARG A 282 -0.22 9.50 29.18
CA ARG A 282 0.60 8.34 28.73
C ARG A 282 -0.06 6.99 28.95
N GLY A 283 -0.97 6.85 29.91
CA GLY A 283 -1.69 5.61 30.19
C GLY A 283 -2.94 5.38 29.34
N VAL A 284 -3.31 6.32 28.45
CA VAL A 284 -4.48 6.19 27.59
C VAL A 284 -4.07 5.57 26.25
N SER A 285 -4.79 4.54 25.83
CA SER A 285 -4.57 3.89 24.55
C SER A 285 -4.99 4.79 23.38
N VAL A 286 -4.14 4.90 22.37
CA VAL A 286 -4.44 5.73 21.17
C VAL A 286 -4.55 4.84 19.95
N TYR A 287 -5.71 4.91 19.30
CA TYR A 287 -6.06 4.15 18.10
C TYR A 287 -6.20 5.07 16.91
N GLY A 288 -5.59 4.73 15.79
CA GLY A 288 -5.67 5.50 14.54
C GLY A 288 -6.08 4.64 13.35
N LEU A 289 -6.57 5.30 12.31
CA LEU A 289 -6.87 4.66 11.03
C LEU A 289 -5.58 4.42 10.22
N SER A 290 -5.70 3.62 9.16
CA SER A 290 -4.63 3.25 8.24
C SER A 290 -3.88 4.46 7.66
N VAL A 291 -4.56 5.58 7.45
CA VAL A 291 -3.98 6.84 6.95
C VAL A 291 -3.04 7.53 7.95
N LEU A 292 -3.05 7.17 9.23
CA LEU A 292 -2.06 7.61 10.22
C LEU A 292 -0.80 6.76 10.17
N GLY A 293 -0.89 5.51 9.75
CA GLY A 293 0.14 4.49 9.84
C GLY A 293 1.22 4.55 8.75
N THR A 294 1.69 5.74 8.37
CA THR A 294 2.84 5.87 7.46
C THR A 294 4.17 5.89 8.20
N SER A 295 5.23 5.40 7.57
CA SER A 295 6.59 5.48 8.14
C SER A 295 7.01 6.92 8.42
N ALA A 296 6.60 7.87 7.56
CA ALA A 296 6.85 9.29 7.75
C ALA A 296 6.16 9.84 9.01
N ASN A 297 4.88 9.51 9.21
CA ASN A 297 4.12 9.90 10.39
C ASN A 297 4.72 9.30 11.67
N ILE A 298 5.06 8.00 11.66
CA ILE A 298 5.67 7.33 12.80
C ILE A 298 7.01 7.96 13.16
N LYS A 299 7.86 8.22 12.15
CA LYS A 299 9.12 8.93 12.35
C LYS A 299 8.92 10.35 12.88
N ALA A 300 7.93 11.09 12.35
CA ALA A 300 7.62 12.45 12.81
C ALA A 300 7.07 12.50 14.25
N LEU A 301 6.36 11.46 14.69
CA LEU A 301 5.89 11.34 16.08
C LEU A 301 7.03 11.03 17.06
N GLY A 302 8.09 10.38 16.61
CA GLY A 302 9.27 10.06 17.44
C GLY A 302 8.90 9.33 18.71
N ALA A 303 9.24 9.90 19.88
CA ALA A 303 8.97 9.30 21.19
C ALA A 303 7.47 9.10 21.51
N GLU A 304 6.58 9.75 20.79
CA GLU A 304 5.13 9.62 20.98
C GLU A 304 4.50 8.53 20.07
N ALA A 305 5.28 7.89 19.18
CA ALA A 305 4.79 6.85 18.29
C ALA A 305 4.61 5.46 18.99
N PRO A 306 5.54 4.97 19.83
CA PRO A 306 5.43 3.63 20.41
C PRO A 306 4.13 3.42 21.18
N GLY A 307 3.47 2.27 20.93
CA GLY A 307 2.20 1.91 21.57
C GLY A 307 0.96 2.50 20.89
N LEU A 308 1.10 3.23 19.76
CA LEU A 308 -0.05 3.57 18.94
C LEU A 308 -0.60 2.29 18.28
N ALA A 309 -1.89 2.05 18.40
CA ALA A 309 -2.59 1.00 17.68
C ALA A 309 -3.15 1.58 16.38
N ILE A 310 -2.81 0.97 15.25
CA ILE A 310 -3.22 1.45 13.92
C ILE A 310 -4.02 0.35 13.22
N ALA A 311 -5.23 0.70 12.76
CA ALA A 311 -5.99 -0.15 11.85
C ALA A 311 -5.29 -0.15 10.49
N GLN A 312 -5.08 -1.32 9.91
CA GLN A 312 -4.45 -1.50 8.60
C GLN A 312 -5.40 -2.25 7.67
N VAL A 313 -5.54 -1.76 6.46
CA VAL A 313 -6.42 -2.34 5.44
C VAL A 313 -5.68 -3.26 4.46
N MET A 314 -4.38 -3.43 4.66
CA MET A 314 -3.49 -4.33 3.94
C MET A 314 -2.67 -5.15 4.94
N PRO A 315 -2.20 -6.35 4.55
CA PRO A 315 -1.30 -7.15 5.37
C PRO A 315 -0.01 -6.40 5.71
N LEU A 316 0.67 -6.83 6.75
CA LEU A 316 1.96 -6.27 7.14
C LEU A 316 2.98 -6.40 5.97
N PRO A 317 3.51 -5.30 5.42
CA PRO A 317 4.31 -5.30 4.20
C PRO A 317 5.69 -5.98 4.34
N THR A 318 6.07 -6.33 5.56
CA THR A 318 7.29 -7.09 5.87
C THR A 318 7.03 -8.59 6.05
N ASN A 319 5.77 -9.04 6.06
CA ASN A 319 5.42 -10.44 6.24
C ASN A 319 5.49 -11.23 4.92
N THR A 320 6.68 -11.66 4.51
CA THR A 320 6.93 -12.41 3.28
C THR A 320 6.36 -13.84 3.27
N VAL A 321 5.82 -14.33 4.38
CA VAL A 321 5.07 -15.59 4.41
C VAL A 321 3.79 -15.47 3.58
N VAL A 322 3.19 -14.28 3.52
CA VAL A 322 2.03 -13.99 2.66
C VAL A 322 2.50 -13.79 1.22
N PRO A 323 2.08 -14.63 0.25
CA PRO A 323 2.62 -14.60 -1.11
C PRO A 323 2.49 -13.24 -1.80
N VAL A 324 1.33 -12.55 -1.70
CA VAL A 324 1.17 -11.22 -2.31
C VAL A 324 2.17 -10.20 -1.75
N VAL A 325 2.55 -10.30 -0.47
CA VAL A 325 3.55 -9.42 0.13
C VAL A 325 4.95 -9.74 -0.42
N ARG A 326 5.28 -11.02 -0.58
CA ARG A 326 6.55 -11.45 -1.18
C ARG A 326 6.67 -10.97 -2.62
N ASP A 327 5.61 -11.12 -3.41
CA ASP A 327 5.55 -10.65 -4.81
C ASP A 327 5.69 -9.12 -4.88
N PHE A 328 5.02 -8.39 -3.98
CA PHE A 328 5.17 -6.95 -3.84
C PHE A 328 6.62 -6.55 -3.55
N GLN A 329 7.27 -7.18 -2.58
CA GLN A 329 8.66 -6.84 -2.24
C GLN A 329 9.64 -7.10 -3.39
N GLN A 330 9.40 -8.15 -4.18
CA GLN A 330 10.19 -8.41 -5.39
C GLN A 330 9.99 -7.31 -6.43
N ALA A 331 8.72 -6.92 -6.70
CA ALA A 331 8.39 -5.84 -7.62
C ALA A 331 8.93 -4.47 -7.13
N TRP A 332 8.83 -4.21 -5.84
CA TRP A 332 9.35 -3.00 -5.19
C TRP A 332 10.86 -2.85 -5.36
N LYS A 333 11.58 -3.95 -5.15
CA LYS A 333 13.04 -3.99 -5.37
C LYS A 333 13.38 -3.83 -6.85
N ALA A 334 12.64 -4.47 -7.75
CA ALA A 334 12.85 -4.37 -9.21
C ALA A 334 12.62 -2.94 -9.71
N LEU A 335 11.63 -2.21 -9.14
CA LEU A 335 11.41 -0.80 -9.44
C LEU A 335 12.58 0.11 -9.02
N GLY A 336 13.53 -0.38 -8.21
CA GLY A 336 14.62 0.43 -7.66
C GLY A 336 14.16 1.40 -6.57
N ALA A 337 13.02 1.14 -5.93
CA ALA A 337 12.52 1.98 -4.86
C ALA A 337 13.46 1.97 -3.65
N THR A 338 13.80 3.17 -3.16
CA THR A 338 14.72 3.36 -2.03
C THR A 338 14.01 3.47 -0.68
N ALA A 339 12.70 3.74 -0.70
CA ALA A 339 11.89 3.81 0.53
C ALA A 339 11.59 2.40 1.07
N GLU A 340 11.42 2.31 2.38
CA GLU A 340 10.96 1.08 3.03
C GLU A 340 9.54 0.71 2.55
N PRO A 341 9.27 -0.59 2.29
CA PRO A 341 7.93 -1.06 1.96
C PRO A 341 6.91 -0.66 3.03
N SER A 342 5.81 -0.03 2.62
CA SER A 342 4.75 0.42 3.51
C SER A 342 3.41 -0.22 3.18
N HIS A 343 2.45 -0.17 4.12
CA HIS A 343 1.08 -0.63 3.87
C HIS A 343 0.44 0.09 2.68
N LEU A 344 0.69 1.39 2.52
CA LEU A 344 0.15 2.17 1.39
C LEU A 344 0.82 1.82 0.06
N ALA A 345 2.12 1.53 0.05
CA ALA A 345 2.78 1.04 -1.15
C ALA A 345 2.24 -0.36 -1.54
N LEU A 346 2.04 -1.24 -0.56
CA LEU A 346 1.40 -2.54 -0.79
C LEU A 346 -0.05 -2.37 -1.29
N GLU A 347 -0.80 -1.39 -0.77
CA GLU A 347 -2.15 -1.08 -1.24
C GLU A 347 -2.15 -0.65 -2.72
N GLY A 348 -1.25 0.26 -3.10
CA GLY A 348 -1.08 0.67 -4.49
C GLY A 348 -0.74 -0.50 -5.42
N TYR A 349 0.15 -1.39 -4.98
CA TYR A 349 0.49 -2.61 -5.69
C TYR A 349 -0.71 -3.56 -5.86
N ILE A 350 -1.45 -3.81 -4.79
CA ILE A 350 -2.64 -4.67 -4.82
C ILE A 350 -3.71 -4.07 -5.73
N ASN A 351 -3.95 -2.76 -5.66
CA ASN A 351 -4.91 -2.08 -6.53
C ASN A 351 -4.54 -2.25 -8.00
N ALA A 352 -3.25 -2.11 -8.34
CA ALA A 352 -2.77 -2.33 -9.70
C ALA A 352 -2.88 -3.81 -10.12
N ARG A 353 -2.61 -4.76 -9.24
CA ARG A 353 -2.79 -6.19 -9.53
C ARG A 353 -4.26 -6.53 -9.81
N VAL A 354 -5.20 -6.00 -9.00
CA VAL A 354 -6.64 -6.20 -9.25
C VAL A 354 -7.08 -5.57 -10.57
N PHE A 355 -6.54 -4.40 -10.92
CA PHE A 355 -6.78 -3.74 -12.21
C PHE A 355 -6.30 -4.62 -13.37
N ILE A 356 -5.08 -5.17 -13.28
CA ILE A 356 -4.51 -6.08 -14.29
C ILE A 356 -5.39 -7.31 -14.49
N GLU A 357 -5.83 -7.97 -13.42
CA GLU A 357 -6.70 -9.13 -13.50
C GLU A 357 -8.05 -8.80 -14.15
N ALA A 358 -8.66 -7.66 -13.79
CA ALA A 358 -9.89 -7.19 -14.43
C ALA A 358 -9.70 -6.90 -15.92
N LEU A 359 -8.55 -6.32 -16.29
CA LEU A 359 -8.22 -6.03 -17.69
C LEU A 359 -7.97 -7.29 -18.51
N GLN A 360 -7.33 -8.31 -17.93
CA GLN A 360 -7.15 -9.63 -18.55
C GLN A 360 -8.51 -10.29 -18.82
N LEU A 361 -9.43 -10.23 -17.88
CA LEU A 361 -10.79 -10.77 -18.03
C LEU A 361 -11.63 -9.98 -19.03
N ALA A 362 -11.37 -8.70 -19.23
CA ALA A 362 -12.09 -7.86 -20.19
C ALA A 362 -11.71 -8.17 -21.65
N GLY A 363 -10.61 -8.92 -21.90
CA GLY A 363 -10.18 -9.35 -23.22
C GLY A 363 -9.17 -8.44 -23.89
N LYS A 364 -8.83 -8.77 -25.15
CA LYS A 364 -7.72 -8.13 -25.87
C LYS A 364 -7.97 -6.65 -26.20
N ASP A 365 -9.20 -6.31 -26.56
CA ASP A 365 -9.59 -4.94 -26.94
C ASP A 365 -10.73 -4.45 -26.02
N PRO A 366 -10.41 -4.18 -24.73
CA PRO A 366 -11.43 -3.86 -23.75
C PRO A 366 -12.03 -2.48 -23.96
N THR A 367 -13.35 -2.40 -24.01
CA THR A 367 -14.06 -1.15 -23.78
C THR A 367 -14.16 -0.86 -22.29
N ARG A 368 -14.52 0.38 -21.91
CA ARG A 368 -14.78 0.72 -20.49
C ARG A 368 -15.90 -0.15 -19.90
N GLU A 369 -16.97 -0.41 -20.69
CA GLU A 369 -18.10 -1.24 -20.29
C GLU A 369 -17.68 -2.71 -20.05
N ALA A 370 -16.86 -3.27 -20.96
CA ALA A 370 -16.31 -4.62 -20.80
C ALA A 370 -15.42 -4.72 -19.57
N PHE A 371 -14.57 -3.71 -19.32
CA PHE A 371 -13.73 -3.62 -18.12
C PHE A 371 -14.56 -3.52 -16.83
N ILE A 372 -15.59 -2.65 -16.82
CA ILE A 372 -16.50 -2.53 -15.67
C ILE A 372 -17.18 -3.87 -15.39
N ALA A 373 -17.70 -4.53 -16.44
CA ALA A 373 -18.35 -5.84 -16.30
C ALA A 373 -17.38 -6.91 -15.78
N ALA A 374 -16.16 -6.96 -16.32
CA ALA A 374 -15.10 -7.88 -15.88
C ALA A 374 -14.72 -7.63 -14.41
N THR A 375 -14.58 -6.35 -14.01
CA THR A 375 -14.27 -5.98 -12.64
C THR A 375 -15.33 -6.50 -11.66
N TRP A 376 -16.61 -6.33 -11.96
CA TRP A 376 -17.70 -6.83 -11.11
C TRP A 376 -17.87 -8.35 -11.16
N ASN A 377 -17.20 -9.04 -12.10
CA ASN A 377 -17.15 -10.49 -12.18
C ASN A 377 -15.95 -11.11 -11.42
N LEU A 378 -15.11 -10.31 -10.77
CA LEU A 378 -14.05 -10.79 -9.86
C LEU A 378 -14.68 -11.35 -8.56
N LYS A 379 -15.54 -12.37 -8.67
CA LYS A 379 -16.33 -12.91 -7.54
C LYS A 379 -15.48 -13.49 -6.43
N LYS A 380 -14.30 -14.01 -6.78
CA LYS A 380 -13.35 -14.60 -5.84
C LYS A 380 -11.95 -14.57 -6.48
N LEU A 381 -11.21 -13.51 -6.24
CA LEU A 381 -9.82 -13.38 -6.64
C LEU A 381 -8.94 -13.48 -5.40
N ASP A 382 -8.03 -14.45 -5.36
CA ASP A 382 -6.99 -14.57 -4.34
C ASP A 382 -5.65 -14.16 -4.95
N LEU A 383 -5.09 -13.05 -4.48
CA LEU A 383 -3.79 -12.55 -4.90
C LEU A 383 -2.62 -13.21 -4.14
N GLY A 384 -2.85 -14.35 -3.52
CA GLY A 384 -1.87 -15.03 -2.69
C GLY A 384 -1.99 -14.61 -1.21
N GLY A 385 -3.14 -14.93 -0.61
CA GLY A 385 -3.47 -14.64 0.79
C GLY A 385 -4.12 -13.29 1.03
N PHE A 386 -4.41 -12.52 -0.01
CA PHE A 386 -5.28 -11.35 0.04
C PHE A 386 -6.46 -11.52 -0.91
N GLN A 387 -7.64 -11.65 -0.35
CA GLN A 387 -8.85 -11.97 -1.11
C GLN A 387 -9.61 -10.71 -1.54
N ILE A 388 -9.95 -10.68 -2.81
CA ILE A 388 -10.83 -9.68 -3.44
C ILE A 388 -12.15 -10.37 -3.80
N ARG A 389 -13.25 -9.72 -3.44
CA ARG A 389 -14.60 -10.17 -3.79
C ARG A 389 -15.38 -9.00 -4.37
N ALA A 390 -15.62 -9.04 -5.64
CA ALA A 390 -16.48 -8.07 -6.30
C ALA A 390 -17.81 -8.75 -6.65
N ASN A 391 -18.91 -8.12 -6.27
CA ASN A 391 -20.25 -8.58 -6.63
C ASN A 391 -21.18 -7.40 -6.94
N ALA A 392 -21.62 -7.30 -8.18
CA ALA A 392 -22.46 -6.20 -8.66
C ALA A 392 -23.82 -6.11 -7.97
N GLY A 393 -24.29 -7.22 -7.38
CA GLY A 393 -25.60 -7.32 -6.69
C GLY A 393 -25.58 -6.96 -5.21
N GLU A 394 -24.39 -6.82 -4.60
CA GLU A 394 -24.28 -6.62 -3.17
C GLU A 394 -24.44 -5.15 -2.76
N THR A 395 -24.92 -4.97 -1.53
CA THR A 395 -25.00 -3.65 -0.89
C THR A 395 -23.63 -3.13 -0.47
N GLU A 396 -22.68 -4.04 -0.27
CA GLU A 396 -21.30 -3.71 0.12
C GLU A 396 -20.45 -3.40 -1.11
N ARG A 397 -19.81 -2.24 -1.09
CA ARG A 397 -19.08 -1.68 -2.22
C ARG A 397 -17.55 -1.62 -2.00
N SER A 398 -17.05 -2.42 -1.06
CA SER A 398 -15.62 -2.68 -0.90
C SER A 398 -15.31 -4.11 -1.33
N ALA A 399 -14.32 -4.28 -2.21
CA ALA A 399 -13.91 -5.60 -2.68
C ALA A 399 -13.10 -6.36 -1.61
N SER A 400 -12.53 -5.66 -0.64
CA SER A 400 -11.94 -6.23 0.57
C SER A 400 -12.54 -5.59 1.82
N ARG A 401 -12.71 -6.39 2.86
CA ARG A 401 -13.03 -5.97 4.24
C ARG A 401 -11.90 -6.32 5.20
N PHE A 402 -10.73 -6.55 4.65
CA PHE A 402 -9.56 -6.87 5.46
C PHE A 402 -9.19 -5.66 6.33
N VAL A 403 -9.26 -5.86 7.65
CA VAL A 403 -8.75 -4.93 8.65
C VAL A 403 -8.04 -5.72 9.74
N GLU A 404 -6.78 -5.40 9.98
CA GLU A 404 -6.04 -5.87 11.15
C GLU A 404 -5.54 -4.70 11.99
N LEU A 405 -5.25 -4.96 13.26
CA LEU A 405 -4.64 -3.97 14.14
C LEU A 405 -3.16 -4.27 14.25
N THR A 406 -2.34 -3.25 14.06
CA THR A 406 -0.91 -3.27 14.32
C THR A 406 -0.59 -2.28 15.43
N MET A 407 0.49 -2.53 16.16
CA MET A 407 1.00 -1.60 17.17
C MET A 407 2.36 -1.07 16.73
N VAL A 408 2.64 0.18 17.01
CA VAL A 408 3.97 0.75 16.78
C VAL A 408 4.90 0.31 17.92
N GLY A 409 5.96 -0.42 17.58
CA GLY A 409 7.00 -0.85 18.50
C GLY A 409 7.92 0.29 18.95
N ARG A 410 8.78 0.02 19.92
CA ARG A 410 9.77 1.01 20.42
C ARG A 410 10.78 1.43 19.38
N ASP A 411 11.03 0.60 18.38
CA ASP A 411 11.91 0.83 17.23
C ASP A 411 11.20 1.55 16.06
N GLY A 412 9.94 1.93 16.23
CA GLY A 412 9.11 2.56 15.22
C GLY A 412 8.57 1.60 14.15
N ARG A 413 8.80 0.29 14.28
CA ARG A 413 8.25 -0.71 13.37
C ARG A 413 6.85 -1.15 13.80
N PHE A 414 6.06 -1.56 12.82
CA PHE A 414 4.76 -2.18 13.11
C PHE A 414 4.95 -3.63 13.55
N ILE A 415 4.29 -3.98 14.66
CA ILE A 415 4.18 -5.33 15.19
C ILE A 415 2.69 -5.73 15.23
N ARG A 416 2.46 -7.03 15.17
CA ARG A 416 1.12 -7.64 15.19
C ARG A 416 0.83 -8.27 16.55
#